data_68be65fa0def25ec7bfa03ecc442942c
#
_entry.id   68be65fa0def25ec7bfa03ecc442942c
#
_cell.length_a   1.000
_cell.length_b   1.000
_cell.length_c   1.000
_cell.angle_alpha   90.00
_cell.angle_beta   90.00
_cell.angle_gamma   90.00
#
_symmetry.space_group_name_H-M   'P 1'
#
loop_
_entity.id
_entity.type
_entity.pdbx_description
1 polymer ?
#
loop_
_entity_poly.entity_id
_entity_poly.type
_entity_poly.pdbx_seq_one_letter_code
_entity_poly.pdbx_strand_id
1 'polypeptide(L)'
;MKKKFLLLMCMLPALLLAQQGKNNPCNDKKRRIDELPCTIIERYGTDLIPDEETLIKYIDILINKRYSVDVEELKPYQISLIANEKVWKTVIKLNCRFCKAYININKNTGEVLNFYRSEE
;
A
#
# COMPACT_ATOMS: atom_id res chain seq x y z
N MET A 1 -27.47 -38.94 -21.58
CA MET A 1 -26.31 -38.33 -22.25
C MET A 1 -26.37 -36.82 -22.29
N LYS A 2 -27.50 -36.26 -22.64
CA LYS A 2 -27.64 -34.79 -22.70
C LYS A 2 -27.44 -34.14 -21.35
N LYS A 3 -27.87 -34.76 -20.26
CA LYS A 3 -27.69 -34.22 -18.90
C LYS A 3 -26.22 -34.18 -18.48
N LYS A 4 -25.44 -35.19 -18.86
CA LYS A 4 -24.02 -35.21 -18.54
C LYS A 4 -23.26 -34.14 -19.32
N PHE A 5 -23.67 -33.89 -20.53
CA PHE A 5 -23.08 -32.88 -21.38
C PHE A 5 -23.33 -31.48 -20.83
N LEU A 6 -24.59 -31.24 -20.39
CA LEU A 6 -24.94 -29.95 -19.77
C LEU A 6 -24.17 -29.70 -18.48
N LEU A 7 -24.01 -30.74 -17.68
CA LEU A 7 -23.23 -30.64 -16.44
C LEU A 7 -21.77 -30.27 -16.73
N LEU A 8 -21.20 -30.87 -17.76
CA LEU A 8 -19.84 -30.60 -18.15
C LEU A 8 -19.67 -29.14 -18.56
N MET A 9 -20.60 -28.60 -19.32
CA MET A 9 -20.56 -27.19 -19.73
C MET A 9 -20.70 -26.22 -18.56
N CYS A 10 -21.51 -26.56 -17.58
CA CYS A 10 -21.69 -25.72 -16.40
C CYS A 10 -20.43 -25.71 -15.53
N MET A 11 -19.66 -26.78 -15.53
CA MET A 11 -18.44 -26.83 -14.71
C MET A 11 -17.26 -26.12 -15.36
N LEU A 12 -17.24 -26.01 -16.67
CA LEU A 12 -16.15 -25.37 -17.39
C LEU A 12 -15.87 -23.92 -16.94
N PRO A 13 -16.89 -23.04 -16.81
CA PRO A 13 -16.62 -21.68 -16.35
C PRO A 13 -16.03 -21.62 -14.95
N ALA A 14 -16.48 -22.49 -14.06
CA ALA A 14 -15.94 -22.54 -12.71
C ALA A 14 -14.46 -22.97 -12.71
N LEU A 15 -14.10 -23.92 -13.55
CA LEU A 15 -12.71 -24.34 -13.69
C LEU A 15 -11.84 -23.23 -14.24
N LEU A 16 -12.34 -22.45 -15.20
CA LEU A 16 -11.59 -21.33 -15.76
C LEU A 16 -11.32 -20.27 -14.70
N LEU A 17 -12.30 -19.94 -13.88
CA LEU A 17 -12.11 -18.98 -12.81
C LEU A 17 -11.08 -19.47 -11.79
N ALA A 18 -11.14 -20.73 -11.43
CA ALA A 18 -10.16 -21.33 -10.53
C ALA A 18 -8.75 -21.32 -11.11
N GLN A 19 -8.62 -21.58 -12.39
CA GLN A 19 -7.33 -21.55 -13.07
C GLN A 19 -6.75 -20.14 -13.10
N GLN A 20 -7.56 -19.13 -13.33
CA GLN A 20 -7.10 -17.74 -13.30
C GLN A 20 -6.53 -17.37 -11.93
N GLY A 21 -7.19 -17.79 -10.87
CA GLY A 21 -6.69 -17.56 -9.52
C GLY A 21 -5.38 -18.29 -9.25
N LYS A 22 -5.26 -19.52 -9.72
CA LYS A 22 -4.05 -20.32 -9.53
C LYS A 22 -2.87 -19.84 -10.36
N ASN A 23 -3.15 -19.32 -11.55
CA ASN A 23 -2.12 -18.90 -12.49
C ASN A 23 -1.68 -17.46 -12.29
N ASN A 24 -2.25 -16.77 -11.32
CA ASN A 24 -1.81 -15.41 -10.99
C ASN A 24 -0.45 -15.48 -10.28
N PRO A 25 0.64 -15.03 -10.94
CA PRO A 25 1.98 -15.12 -10.34
C PRO A 25 2.12 -14.32 -9.06
N CYS A 26 1.25 -13.34 -8.86
CA CYS A 26 1.29 -12.50 -7.68
C CYS A 26 0.79 -13.22 -6.43
N ASN A 27 0.06 -14.31 -6.58
CA ASN A 27 -0.46 -15.12 -5.49
C ASN A 27 0.35 -16.37 -5.24
N ASP A 28 1.41 -16.59 -5.99
CA ASP A 28 2.25 -17.78 -5.84
C ASP A 28 3.19 -17.61 -4.66
N LYS A 29 3.00 -18.45 -3.64
CA LYS A 29 3.82 -18.42 -2.44
C LYS A 29 5.25 -18.92 -2.67
N LYS A 30 5.47 -19.63 -3.76
CA LYS A 30 6.80 -20.16 -4.12
C LYS A 30 7.62 -19.17 -4.94
N ARG A 31 7.09 -17.99 -5.18
CA ARG A 31 7.76 -16.97 -5.94
C ARG A 31 9.08 -16.59 -5.29
N ARG A 32 10.11 -16.48 -6.09
CA ARG A 32 11.44 -16.14 -5.59
C ARG A 32 11.50 -14.65 -5.23
N ILE A 33 12.28 -14.36 -4.22
CA ILE A 33 12.39 -13.01 -3.69
C ILE A 33 13.06 -12.04 -4.68
N ASP A 34 13.89 -12.55 -5.58
CA ASP A 34 14.58 -11.77 -6.59
C ASP A 34 13.75 -11.49 -7.84
N GLU A 35 12.56 -12.05 -7.93
CA GLU A 35 11.64 -11.74 -9.01
C GLU A 35 10.99 -10.38 -8.80
N LEU A 36 10.57 -9.75 -9.92
CA LEU A 36 9.89 -8.47 -9.84
C LEU A 36 8.64 -8.57 -8.98
N PRO A 37 8.49 -7.68 -7.99
CA PRO A 37 7.32 -7.74 -7.12
C PRO A 37 6.08 -7.32 -7.87
N CYS A 38 4.97 -7.95 -7.51
CA CYS A 38 3.65 -7.52 -7.96
C CYS A 38 3.20 -6.33 -7.14
N THR A 39 2.33 -5.50 -7.71
CA THR A 39 1.72 -4.41 -6.94
C THR A 39 0.82 -4.99 -5.85
N ILE A 40 0.52 -4.18 -4.86
CA ILE A 40 -0.35 -4.59 -3.77
C ILE A 40 -1.76 -4.89 -4.29
N ILE A 41 -2.24 -4.11 -5.26
CA ILE A 41 -3.56 -4.37 -5.87
C ILE A 41 -3.56 -5.70 -6.60
N GLU A 42 -2.52 -6.02 -7.35
CA GLU A 42 -2.41 -7.30 -8.06
C GLU A 42 -2.42 -8.48 -7.08
N ARG A 43 -1.78 -8.32 -5.94
CA ARG A 43 -1.62 -9.39 -4.94
C ARG A 43 -2.85 -9.54 -4.05
N TYR A 44 -3.41 -8.43 -3.57
CA TYR A 44 -4.46 -8.45 -2.55
C TYR A 44 -5.76 -7.79 -2.99
N GLY A 45 -5.76 -7.09 -4.12
CA GLY A 45 -6.93 -6.41 -4.65
C GLY A 45 -7.33 -5.16 -3.89
N THR A 46 -6.41 -4.56 -3.11
CA THR A 46 -6.69 -3.38 -2.31
C THR A 46 -5.41 -2.57 -2.08
N ASP A 47 -5.58 -1.33 -1.66
CA ASP A 47 -4.46 -0.46 -1.29
C ASP A 47 -3.81 -0.93 0.01
N LEU A 48 -2.50 -0.79 0.11
CA LEU A 48 -1.78 -1.10 1.34
C LEU A 48 -2.08 -0.08 2.43
N ILE A 49 -2.23 1.19 2.05
CA ILE A 49 -2.53 2.29 2.99
C ILE A 49 -3.86 2.92 2.56
N PRO A 50 -5.00 2.28 2.89
CA PRO A 50 -6.30 2.71 2.39
C PRO A 50 -6.86 3.95 3.10
N ASP A 51 -6.43 4.24 4.32
CA ASP A 51 -6.99 5.30 5.14
C ASP A 51 -5.92 6.05 5.94
N GLU A 52 -6.32 7.15 6.56
CA GLU A 52 -5.42 7.98 7.36
C GLU A 52 -4.93 7.27 8.62
N GLU A 53 -5.74 6.45 9.23
CA GLU A 53 -5.36 5.73 10.44
C GLU A 53 -4.16 4.80 10.17
N THR A 54 -4.22 4.06 9.09
CA THR A 54 -3.11 3.21 8.66
C THR A 54 -1.88 4.04 8.33
N LEU A 55 -2.08 5.17 7.64
CA LEU A 55 -1.01 6.08 7.28
C LEU A 55 -0.31 6.63 8.52
N ILE A 56 -1.06 7.06 9.51
CA ILE A 56 -0.50 7.63 10.74
C ILE A 56 0.40 6.61 11.44
N LYS A 57 -0.03 5.37 11.55
CA LYS A 57 0.78 4.31 12.14
C LYS A 57 2.08 4.09 11.38
N TYR A 58 2.00 4.13 10.06
CA TYR A 58 3.17 3.96 9.20
C TYR A 58 4.14 5.13 9.38
N ILE A 59 3.63 6.35 9.41
CA ILE A 59 4.44 7.55 9.60
C ILE A 59 5.07 7.59 10.98
N ASP A 60 4.35 7.17 12.02
CA ASP A 60 4.90 7.09 13.37
C ASP A 60 6.17 6.24 13.39
N ILE A 61 6.17 5.12 12.72
CA ILE A 61 7.33 4.24 12.63
C ILE A 61 8.48 4.94 11.90
N LEU A 62 8.20 5.56 10.77
CA LEU A 62 9.23 6.23 9.97
C LEU A 62 9.86 7.40 10.71
N ILE A 63 9.05 8.23 11.35
CA ILE A 63 9.53 9.42 12.07
C ILE A 63 10.32 9.02 13.31
N ASN A 64 9.81 8.07 14.08
CA ASN A 64 10.50 7.61 15.27
C ASN A 64 11.87 7.02 14.91
N LYS A 65 11.91 6.22 13.84
CA LYS A 65 13.15 5.58 13.41
C LYS A 65 14.19 6.58 12.92
N ARG A 66 13.77 7.60 12.19
CA ARG A 66 14.67 8.58 11.61
C ARG A 66 15.15 9.65 12.60
N TYR A 67 14.25 10.13 13.45
CA TYR A 67 14.54 11.24 14.33
C TYR A 67 14.61 10.87 15.81
N SER A 68 14.21 9.65 16.17
CA SER A 68 14.21 9.18 17.57
C SER A 68 13.45 10.11 18.50
N VAL A 69 12.27 10.58 18.06
CA VAL A 69 11.44 11.51 18.81
C VAL A 69 10.14 10.85 19.24
N ASP A 70 9.50 11.44 20.25
CA ASP A 70 8.16 11.04 20.65
C ASP A 70 7.16 11.57 19.63
N VAL A 71 6.57 10.65 18.83
CA VAL A 71 5.67 11.03 17.74
C VAL A 71 4.40 11.72 18.25
N GLU A 72 3.97 11.44 19.48
CA GLU A 72 2.77 12.07 20.03
C GLU A 72 2.93 13.59 20.17
N GLU A 73 4.15 14.05 20.41
CA GLU A 73 4.43 15.49 20.51
C GLU A 73 4.34 16.20 19.16
N LEU A 74 4.43 15.44 18.06
CA LEU A 74 4.43 16.00 16.70
C LEU A 74 3.03 16.01 16.07
N LYS A 75 2.07 15.38 16.70
CA LYS A 75 0.69 15.30 16.18
C LYS A 75 -0.08 16.59 16.51
N PRO A 76 -1.09 16.94 15.69
CA PRO A 76 -1.57 16.20 14.53
C PRO A 76 -0.71 16.43 13.29
N TYR A 77 -0.59 15.40 12.47
CA TYR A 77 0.05 15.50 11.16
C TYR A 77 -0.90 16.14 10.16
N GLN A 78 -0.37 16.93 9.25
CA GLN A 78 -1.16 17.50 8.14
C GLN A 78 -1.14 16.51 6.99
N ILE A 79 -2.29 15.90 6.70
CA ILE A 79 -2.41 14.83 5.73
C ILE A 79 -3.33 15.25 4.61
N SER A 80 -2.94 14.97 3.37
CA SER A 80 -3.77 15.18 2.19
C SER A 80 -3.50 14.10 1.14
N LEU A 81 -4.49 13.88 0.28
CA LEU A 81 -4.34 13.01 -0.88
C LEU A 81 -4.05 13.88 -2.10
N ILE A 82 -3.01 13.54 -2.83
CA ILE A 82 -2.61 14.23 -4.05
C ILE A 82 -2.48 13.23 -5.20
N ALA A 83 -2.17 13.73 -6.40
CA ALA A 83 -1.97 12.90 -7.61
C ALA A 83 -3.15 11.97 -7.87
N ASN A 84 -4.36 12.54 -7.99
CA ASN A 84 -5.60 11.80 -8.23
C ASN A 84 -5.89 10.76 -7.13
N GLU A 85 -5.67 11.16 -5.88
CA GLU A 85 -5.91 10.33 -4.70
C GLU A 85 -5.03 9.07 -4.63
N LYS A 86 -3.87 9.10 -5.28
CA LYS A 86 -2.95 7.96 -5.31
C LYS A 86 -1.76 8.12 -4.37
N VAL A 87 -1.54 9.32 -3.87
CA VAL A 87 -0.37 9.61 -3.03
C VAL A 87 -0.81 10.33 -1.77
N TRP A 88 -0.39 9.80 -0.63
CA TRP A 88 -0.55 10.46 0.67
C TRP A 88 0.59 11.46 0.86
N LYS A 89 0.24 12.72 1.03
CA LYS A 89 1.19 13.79 1.38
C LYS A 89 1.04 14.10 2.86
N THR A 90 2.13 14.00 3.61
CA THR A 90 2.13 14.30 5.04
C THR A 90 3.15 15.40 5.34
N VAL A 91 2.72 16.39 6.11
CA VAL A 91 3.59 17.46 6.61
C VAL A 91 3.60 17.39 8.13
N ILE A 92 4.79 17.34 8.70
CA ILE A 92 4.98 17.16 10.13
C ILE A 92 5.80 18.33 10.66
N LYS A 93 5.29 19.04 11.66
CA LYS A 93 6.05 20.09 12.35
C LYS A 93 7.00 19.43 13.34
N LEU A 94 8.28 19.65 13.15
CA LEU A 94 9.31 19.14 14.03
C LEU A 94 9.54 20.10 15.21
N ASN A 95 10.35 19.69 16.17
CA ASN A 95 10.57 20.45 17.41
C ASN A 95 11.43 21.69 17.25
N CYS A 96 12.02 21.95 16.10
CA CYS A 96 12.76 23.17 15.86
C CYS A 96 11.89 24.20 15.14
N ARG A 97 12.22 25.47 15.36
CA ARG A 97 11.46 26.56 14.75
C ARG A 97 11.53 26.48 13.22
N PHE A 98 10.36 26.48 12.58
CA PHE A 98 10.20 26.40 11.14
C PHE A 98 10.67 25.08 10.51
N CYS A 99 11.02 24.09 11.32
CA CYS A 99 11.41 22.78 10.78
C CYS A 99 10.19 21.95 10.47
N LYS A 100 10.16 21.38 9.26
CA LYS A 100 9.09 20.51 8.83
C LYS A 100 9.66 19.28 8.14
N ALA A 101 9.01 18.15 8.32
CA ALA A 101 9.31 16.96 7.56
C ALA A 101 8.17 16.73 6.55
N TYR A 102 8.54 16.33 5.36
CA TYR A 102 7.61 16.04 4.27
C TYR A 102 7.75 14.59 3.88
N ILE A 103 6.64 13.88 3.87
CA ILE A 103 6.64 12.46 3.49
C ILE A 103 5.53 12.25 2.47
N ASN A 104 5.89 11.73 1.30
CA ASN A 104 4.95 11.34 0.27
C ASN A 104 5.01 9.83 0.12
N ILE A 105 3.86 9.18 0.23
CA ILE A 105 3.77 7.71 0.24
C ILE A 105 2.72 7.28 -0.79
N ASN A 106 3.08 6.30 -1.59
CA ASN A 106 2.15 5.70 -2.54
C ASN A 106 1.06 4.97 -1.76
N LYS A 107 -0.18 5.37 -1.98
CA LYS A 107 -1.34 4.79 -1.28
C LYS A 107 -1.49 3.31 -1.57
N ASN A 108 -1.22 2.91 -2.79
CA ASN A 108 -1.38 1.52 -3.22
C ASN A 108 -0.29 0.60 -2.69
N THR A 109 0.97 1.00 -2.84
CA THR A 109 2.11 0.12 -2.56
C THR A 109 2.76 0.37 -1.21
N GLY A 110 2.50 1.51 -0.58
CA GLY A 110 3.20 1.91 0.63
C GLY A 110 4.62 2.41 0.40
N GLU A 111 5.03 2.57 -0.86
CA GLU A 111 6.37 3.06 -1.17
C GLU A 111 6.53 4.51 -0.72
N VAL A 112 7.63 4.79 -0.03
CA VAL A 112 7.97 6.15 0.36
C VAL A 112 8.62 6.84 -0.83
N LEU A 113 7.88 7.76 -1.44
CA LEU A 113 8.33 8.45 -2.64
C LEU A 113 9.31 9.58 -2.31
N ASN A 114 9.04 10.30 -1.23
CA ASN A 114 9.87 11.39 -0.75
C ASN A 114 9.85 11.40 0.77
N PHE A 115 10.99 11.66 1.36
CA PHE A 115 11.11 11.87 2.80
C PHE A 115 12.26 12.86 3.04
N TYR A 116 11.91 14.12 3.26
CA TYR A 116 12.93 15.16 3.43
C TYR A 116 12.51 16.18 4.50
N ARG A 117 13.49 16.90 4.98
CA ARG A 117 13.32 17.96 5.99
C ARG A 117 13.54 19.33 5.36
N SER A 118 12.71 20.27 5.75
CA SER A 118 12.86 21.68 5.39
C SER A 118 12.97 22.51 6.63
N GLU A 119 13.75 23.57 6.59
CA GLU A 119 13.96 24.49 7.71
C GLU A 119 13.40 25.89 7.44
N GLU A 120 12.51 25.99 6.46
CA GLU A 120 11.85 27.26 6.14
C GLU A 120 10.66 27.55 7.03
#